data_0344d240b403a9c7bda4794d32534588
#
_entry.id   0344d240b403a9c7bda4794d32534588
#
_cell.length_a   1.000
_cell.length_b   1.000
_cell.length_c   1.000
_cell.angle_alpha   90.00
_cell.angle_beta   90.00
_cell.angle_gamma   90.00
#
_symmetry.space_group_name_H-M   'P 1'
#
loop_
_entity.id
_entity.type
_entity.pdbx_description
1 polymer ?
#
loop_
_entity_poly.entity_id
_entity_poly.type
_entity_poly.pdbx_seq_one_letter_code
_entity_poly.pdbx_strand_id
1 'polypeptide(L)'
;MANTDKFEMIAGMYDTPERIYIAKISSDAIRKHVADAKGKHAIDFGCGTGLVGMNLLDAFGSVLFLDTSPNMIHQVRAKIAELGIRNADTLCFDFEQESPADLRADHIFMAQVLLHIPDVEPVLSRLYDVLNEGGHLLIVDFDKNEQVVSDLVHNGFDQGELADMMGRIGYRDIRSKTFYKGSKIFMGQDASMFILDARK
;
A
#
# COMPACT_ATOMS: atom_id res chain seq x y z
N MET A 1 -18.40 3.70 5.97
CA MET A 1 -17.40 3.54 7.03
C MET A 1 -16.31 2.65 6.46
N ALA A 2 -15.10 3.15 6.34
CA ALA A 2 -13.96 2.34 5.96
C ALA A 2 -13.84 1.17 6.94
N ASN A 3 -13.24 0.06 6.52
CA ASN A 3 -13.03 -1.14 7.36
C ASN A 3 -12.13 -0.90 8.59
N THR A 4 -11.88 0.36 8.96
CA THR A 4 -10.99 0.79 10.05
C THR A 4 -11.32 0.11 11.38
N ASP A 5 -12.61 0.02 11.74
CA ASP A 5 -13.03 -0.62 13.01
C ASP A 5 -12.58 -2.08 13.12
N LYS A 6 -12.62 -2.82 12.01
CA LYS A 6 -12.16 -4.21 11.96
C LYS A 6 -10.64 -4.31 12.18
N PHE A 7 -9.88 -3.43 11.55
CA PHE A 7 -8.41 -3.40 11.67
C PHE A 7 -7.98 -2.96 13.07
N GLU A 8 -8.69 -2.01 13.68
CA GLU A 8 -8.51 -1.63 15.09
C GLU A 8 -8.59 -2.84 16.04
N MET A 9 -9.59 -3.70 15.85
CA MET A 9 -9.82 -4.86 16.73
C MET A 9 -8.76 -5.96 16.59
N ILE A 10 -8.18 -6.13 15.40
CA ILE A 10 -7.30 -7.27 15.11
C ILE A 10 -5.81 -6.89 15.10
N ALA A 11 -5.45 -5.63 15.30
CA ALA A 11 -4.06 -5.15 15.17
C ALA A 11 -3.04 -5.99 15.96
N GLY A 12 -3.37 -6.39 17.19
CA GLY A 12 -2.49 -7.22 18.04
C GLY A 12 -2.30 -8.67 17.58
N MET A 13 -3.15 -9.15 16.64
CA MET A 13 -3.10 -10.52 16.09
C MET A 13 -2.99 -10.48 14.55
N TYR A 14 -2.63 -9.33 13.99
CA TYR A 14 -2.63 -9.15 12.54
C TYR A 14 -1.53 -9.95 11.84
N ASP A 15 -0.36 -10.09 12.45
CA ASP A 15 0.83 -10.69 11.86
C ASP A 15 0.77 -12.23 11.86
N THR A 16 -0.14 -12.80 11.09
CA THR A 16 -0.20 -14.25 10.88
C THR A 16 0.90 -14.70 9.90
N PRO A 17 1.32 -15.99 9.95
CA PRO A 17 2.30 -16.53 9.00
C PRO A 17 1.94 -16.27 7.53
N GLU A 18 0.65 -16.38 7.18
CA GLU A 18 0.17 -16.13 5.81
C GLU A 18 0.34 -14.66 5.41
N ARG A 19 -0.01 -13.71 6.31
CA ARG A 19 0.15 -12.28 6.04
C ARG A 19 1.61 -11.87 5.95
N ILE A 20 2.46 -12.40 6.84
CA ILE A 20 3.91 -12.20 6.77
C ILE A 20 4.47 -12.70 5.44
N TYR A 21 4.03 -13.87 4.98
CA TYR A 21 4.45 -14.44 3.70
C TYR A 21 4.01 -13.57 2.51
N ILE A 22 2.74 -13.15 2.48
CA ILE A 22 2.22 -12.27 1.41
C ILE A 22 2.90 -10.90 1.43
N ALA A 23 3.13 -10.32 2.61
CA ALA A 23 3.85 -9.05 2.74
C ALA A 23 5.29 -9.17 2.21
N LYS A 24 5.97 -10.30 2.46
CA LYS A 24 7.30 -10.55 1.90
C LYS A 24 7.27 -10.62 0.37
N ILE A 25 6.32 -11.34 -0.22
CA ILE A 25 6.15 -11.43 -1.68
C ILE A 25 5.87 -10.04 -2.26
N SER A 26 5.01 -9.24 -1.61
CA SER A 26 4.68 -7.88 -2.02
C SER A 26 5.90 -6.96 -1.96
N SER A 27 6.65 -7.00 -0.86
CA SER A 27 7.87 -6.20 -0.73
C SER A 27 8.96 -6.61 -1.73
N ASP A 28 9.11 -7.91 -2.02
CA ASP A 28 10.04 -8.40 -3.05
C ASP A 28 9.64 -7.94 -4.47
N ALA A 29 8.33 -7.80 -4.74
CA ALA A 29 7.85 -7.23 -6.00
C ALA A 29 8.14 -5.73 -6.08
N ILE A 30 7.83 -4.95 -5.04
CA ILE A 30 8.11 -3.50 -4.95
C ILE A 30 9.60 -3.23 -5.08
N ARG A 31 10.45 -4.01 -4.41
CA ARG A 31 11.92 -3.86 -4.42
C ARG A 31 12.52 -3.81 -5.83
N LYS A 32 11.92 -4.50 -6.81
CA LYS A 32 12.37 -4.51 -8.20
C LYS A 32 12.16 -3.18 -8.93
N HIS A 33 11.31 -2.30 -8.39
CA HIS A 33 10.96 -1.00 -8.95
C HIS A 33 11.65 0.17 -8.24
N VAL A 34 12.38 -0.08 -7.14
CA VAL A 34 12.98 0.96 -6.29
C VAL A 34 14.50 0.84 -6.16
N ALA A 35 15.16 0.27 -7.16
CA ALA A 35 16.62 0.04 -7.13
C ALA A 35 17.42 1.34 -6.91
N ASP A 36 16.96 2.47 -7.44
CA ASP A 36 17.63 3.77 -7.36
C ASP A 36 17.02 4.70 -6.28
N ALA A 37 16.24 4.14 -5.35
CA ALA A 37 15.52 4.92 -4.34
C ALA A 37 16.32 5.14 -3.04
N LYS A 38 17.57 4.69 -2.96
CA LYS A 38 18.42 4.87 -1.79
C LYS A 38 18.66 6.37 -1.54
N GLY A 39 18.21 6.86 -0.39
CA GLY A 39 18.25 8.31 -0.07
C GLY A 39 16.96 9.06 -0.40
N LYS A 40 15.98 8.42 -1.03
CA LYS A 40 14.65 8.96 -1.30
C LYS A 40 13.71 8.78 -0.11
N HIS A 41 12.67 9.64 -0.05
CA HIS A 41 11.60 9.53 0.95
C HIS A 41 10.45 8.71 0.41
N ALA A 42 10.01 7.72 1.18
CA ALA A 42 8.89 6.86 0.82
C ALA A 42 7.75 6.92 1.84
N ILE A 43 6.53 6.66 1.38
CA ILE A 43 5.35 6.44 2.21
C ILE A 43 4.88 5.00 2.01
N ASP A 44 4.73 4.26 3.09
CA ASP A 44 3.97 3.00 3.16
C ASP A 44 2.52 3.38 3.46
N PHE A 45 1.68 3.45 2.43
CA PHE A 45 0.28 3.90 2.52
C PHE A 45 -0.66 2.75 2.87
N GLY A 46 -1.43 2.91 3.96
CA GLY A 46 -2.23 1.82 4.53
C GLY A 46 -1.32 0.72 5.10
N CYS A 47 -0.30 1.13 5.83
CA CYS A 47 0.81 0.26 6.23
C CYS A 47 0.40 -0.91 7.15
N GLY A 48 -0.80 -0.87 7.76
CA GLY A 48 -1.18 -1.83 8.78
C GLY A 48 -0.14 -1.90 9.89
N THR A 49 0.31 -3.09 10.23
CA THR A 49 1.38 -3.31 11.22
C THR A 49 2.79 -3.10 10.67
N GLY A 50 2.93 -2.60 9.43
CA GLY A 50 4.21 -2.25 8.81
C GLY A 50 4.93 -3.43 8.14
N LEU A 51 4.28 -4.56 7.90
CA LEU A 51 4.94 -5.77 7.37
C LEU A 51 5.66 -5.54 6.03
N VAL A 52 5.11 -4.72 5.13
CA VAL A 52 5.71 -4.44 3.82
C VAL A 52 6.82 -3.42 3.95
N GLY A 53 6.57 -2.26 4.58
CA GLY A 53 7.54 -1.18 4.72
C GLY A 53 8.76 -1.57 5.54
N MET A 54 8.61 -2.39 6.58
CA MET A 54 9.74 -2.90 7.37
C MET A 54 10.73 -3.71 6.51
N ASN A 55 10.24 -4.46 5.52
CA ASN A 55 11.07 -5.19 4.57
C ASN A 55 11.76 -4.28 3.53
N LEU A 56 11.38 -2.99 3.43
CA LEU A 56 11.86 -2.04 2.44
C LEU A 56 12.70 -0.90 3.02
N LEU A 57 12.91 -0.86 4.34
CA LEU A 57 13.64 0.23 5.00
C LEU A 57 15.05 0.46 4.44
N ASP A 58 15.72 -0.60 4.03
CA ASP A 58 17.06 -0.53 3.44
C ASP A 58 17.09 -0.01 2.00
N ALA A 59 15.93 0.01 1.32
CA ALA A 59 15.79 0.52 -0.04
C ALA A 59 15.66 2.03 -0.10
N PHE A 60 15.25 2.69 1.00
CA PHE A 60 14.94 4.11 1.05
C PHE A 60 15.79 4.87 2.06
N GLY A 61 15.90 6.18 1.89
CA GLY A 61 16.50 7.07 2.89
C GLY A 61 15.65 7.19 4.15
N SER A 62 14.32 7.30 3.96
CA SER A 62 13.34 7.23 5.06
C SER A 62 12.01 6.66 4.57
N VAL A 63 11.25 6.06 5.49
CA VAL A 63 9.89 5.54 5.25
C VAL A 63 8.94 6.14 6.28
N LEU A 64 7.87 6.78 5.82
CA LEU A 64 6.74 7.18 6.63
C LEU A 64 5.66 6.09 6.55
N PHE A 65 5.37 5.46 7.67
CA PHE A 65 4.28 4.50 7.80
C PHE A 65 2.97 5.25 8.06
N LEU A 66 2.01 5.13 7.17
CA LEU A 66 0.75 5.84 7.23
C LEU A 66 -0.44 4.87 7.24
N ASP A 67 -1.31 5.04 8.23
CA ASP A 67 -2.54 4.25 8.35
C ASP A 67 -3.63 5.07 9.04
N THR A 68 -4.89 4.73 8.82
CA THR A 68 -6.04 5.36 9.48
C THR A 68 -6.27 4.80 10.89
N SER A 69 -5.74 3.60 11.19
CA SER A 69 -5.91 2.90 12.46
C SER A 69 -4.84 3.29 13.49
N PRO A 70 -5.19 3.96 14.60
CA PRO A 70 -4.26 4.24 15.69
C PRO A 70 -3.60 2.97 16.25
N ASN A 71 -4.33 1.85 16.33
CA ASN A 71 -3.80 0.60 16.84
C ASN A 71 -2.76 -0.01 15.88
N MET A 72 -2.95 0.07 14.56
CA MET A 72 -1.94 -0.33 13.58
C MET A 72 -0.68 0.52 13.73
N ILE A 73 -0.83 1.83 13.77
CA ILE A 73 0.29 2.76 13.98
C ILE A 73 1.01 2.49 15.31
N HIS A 74 0.29 2.13 16.37
CA HIS A 74 0.91 1.74 17.64
C HIS A 74 1.83 0.51 17.48
N GLN A 75 1.40 -0.51 16.73
CA GLN A 75 2.23 -1.69 16.44
C GLN A 75 3.50 -1.32 15.66
N VAL A 76 3.39 -0.43 14.67
CA VAL A 76 4.55 0.05 13.90
C VAL A 76 5.53 0.78 14.83
N ARG A 77 5.04 1.70 15.67
CA ARG A 77 5.88 2.43 16.65
C ARG A 77 6.62 1.49 17.61
N ALA A 78 5.93 0.47 18.09
CA ALA A 78 6.55 -0.53 18.96
C ALA A 78 7.71 -1.25 18.24
N LYS A 79 7.52 -1.69 17.01
CA LYS A 79 8.56 -2.33 16.18
C LYS A 79 9.74 -1.38 15.92
N ILE A 80 9.46 -0.12 15.54
CA ILE A 80 10.51 0.90 15.34
C ILE A 80 11.37 1.07 16.59
N ALA A 81 10.74 1.19 17.75
CA ALA A 81 11.44 1.35 19.04
C ALA A 81 12.24 0.11 19.42
N GLU A 82 11.64 -1.08 19.32
CA GLU A 82 12.26 -2.36 19.68
C GLU A 82 13.50 -2.66 18.81
N LEU A 83 13.41 -2.39 17.50
CA LEU A 83 14.48 -2.66 16.55
C LEU A 83 15.48 -1.49 16.41
N GLY A 84 15.27 -0.38 17.11
CA GLY A 84 16.14 0.81 17.05
C GLY A 84 16.22 1.44 15.66
N ILE A 85 15.14 1.39 14.88
CA ILE A 85 15.07 1.92 13.52
C ILE A 85 15.13 3.45 13.55
N ARG A 86 15.98 4.06 12.73
CA ARG A 86 16.22 5.51 12.74
C ARG A 86 15.69 6.24 11.49
N ASN A 87 15.37 5.51 10.45
CA ASN A 87 14.90 6.05 9.17
C ASN A 87 13.42 5.75 8.94
N ALA A 88 12.64 5.66 9.99
CA ALA A 88 11.21 5.43 9.95
C ALA A 88 10.46 6.38 10.85
N ASP A 89 9.29 6.84 10.40
CA ASP A 89 8.33 7.64 11.15
C ASP A 89 6.92 7.11 10.90
N THR A 90 5.94 7.62 11.66
CA THR A 90 4.56 7.16 11.58
C THR A 90 3.58 8.32 11.55
N LEU A 91 2.53 8.20 10.74
CA LEU A 91 1.42 9.13 10.69
C LEU A 91 0.08 8.38 10.74
N CYS A 92 -0.77 8.73 11.70
CA CYS A 92 -2.15 8.28 11.73
C CYS A 92 -3.03 9.33 11.05
N PHE A 93 -3.56 9.02 9.87
CA PHE A 93 -4.28 10.02 9.06
C PHE A 93 -5.23 9.36 8.06
N ASP A 94 -6.40 9.98 7.86
CA ASP A 94 -7.43 9.52 6.91
C ASP A 94 -7.39 10.30 5.60
N PHE A 95 -6.84 9.68 4.56
CA PHE A 95 -6.75 10.24 3.22
C PHE A 95 -8.06 10.20 2.41
N GLU A 96 -9.10 9.55 2.90
CA GLU A 96 -10.40 9.59 2.23
C GLU A 96 -11.04 10.97 2.34
N GLN A 97 -10.71 11.75 3.36
CA GLN A 97 -11.29 13.07 3.60
C GLN A 97 -10.42 14.21 3.09
N GLU A 98 -9.13 14.19 3.40
CA GLU A 98 -8.19 15.25 3.04
C GLU A 98 -6.78 14.70 2.85
N SER A 99 -5.84 15.55 2.43
CA SER A 99 -4.41 15.25 2.43
C SER A 99 -3.64 16.30 3.24
N PRO A 100 -2.59 15.89 4.00
CA PRO A 100 -1.76 16.85 4.73
C PRO A 100 -1.08 17.82 3.75
N ALA A 101 -1.23 19.14 3.96
CA ALA A 101 -0.82 20.17 3.01
C ALA A 101 0.68 20.11 2.64
N ASP A 102 1.52 19.74 3.60
CA ASP A 102 2.99 19.76 3.46
C ASP A 102 3.59 18.35 3.24
N LEU A 103 2.76 17.30 3.15
CA LEU A 103 3.27 15.96 2.95
C LEU A 103 3.78 15.79 1.51
N ARG A 104 5.02 15.34 1.37
CA ARG A 104 5.65 15.05 0.08
C ARG A 104 6.45 13.76 0.16
N ALA A 105 6.49 13.03 -0.95
CA ALA A 105 7.28 11.81 -1.06
C ALA A 105 7.81 11.62 -2.49
N ASP A 106 8.94 10.96 -2.61
CA ASP A 106 9.48 10.53 -3.90
C ASP A 106 8.85 9.20 -4.35
N HIS A 107 8.48 8.36 -3.38
CA HIS A 107 7.81 7.09 -3.62
C HIS A 107 6.63 6.94 -2.66
N ILE A 108 5.53 6.43 -3.18
CA ILE A 108 4.42 5.92 -2.36
C ILE A 108 4.22 4.48 -2.77
N PHE A 109 4.16 3.58 -1.83
CA PHE A 109 3.79 2.19 -2.10
C PHE A 109 2.66 1.75 -1.18
N MET A 110 1.85 0.83 -1.68
CA MET A 110 0.76 0.22 -0.94
C MET A 110 0.59 -1.24 -1.32
N ALA A 111 0.15 -2.06 -0.39
CA ALA A 111 -0.10 -3.47 -0.63
C ALA A 111 -1.42 -3.91 0.00
N GLN A 112 -2.36 -4.35 -0.84
CA GLN A 112 -3.70 -4.78 -0.43
C GLN A 112 -4.47 -3.69 0.34
N VAL A 113 -4.43 -2.46 -0.17
CA VAL A 113 -5.07 -1.29 0.42
C VAL A 113 -6.27 -0.83 -0.39
N LEU A 114 -6.11 -0.68 -1.73
CA LEU A 114 -7.18 -0.14 -2.58
C LEU A 114 -8.46 -0.97 -2.51
N LEU A 115 -8.34 -2.29 -2.35
CA LEU A 115 -9.53 -3.16 -2.22
C LEU A 115 -10.43 -2.79 -1.04
N HIS A 116 -9.94 -2.04 -0.06
CA HIS A 116 -10.68 -1.59 1.12
C HIS A 116 -11.28 -0.19 0.98
N ILE A 117 -10.92 0.56 -0.05
CA ILE A 117 -11.34 1.94 -0.30
C ILE A 117 -12.53 1.94 -1.26
N PRO A 118 -13.75 2.35 -0.83
CA PRO A 118 -14.94 2.28 -1.68
C PRO A 118 -14.84 3.08 -2.97
N ASP A 119 -14.28 4.30 -2.91
CA ASP A 119 -14.02 5.16 -4.06
C ASP A 119 -12.52 5.46 -4.13
N VAL A 120 -11.83 4.79 -5.06
CA VAL A 120 -10.37 4.86 -5.16
C VAL A 120 -9.87 6.11 -5.87
N GLU A 121 -10.65 6.70 -6.78
CA GLU A 121 -10.21 7.82 -7.62
C GLU A 121 -9.82 9.07 -6.81
N PRO A 122 -10.61 9.52 -5.80
CA PRO A 122 -10.22 10.66 -4.97
C PRO A 122 -8.93 10.42 -4.17
N VAL A 123 -8.72 9.20 -3.66
CA VAL A 123 -7.50 8.86 -2.91
C VAL A 123 -6.30 8.84 -3.84
N LEU A 124 -6.41 8.23 -5.02
CA LEU A 124 -5.33 8.24 -6.02
C LEU A 124 -4.99 9.66 -6.48
N SER A 125 -5.99 10.56 -6.63
CA SER A 125 -5.76 11.97 -6.95
C SER A 125 -4.98 12.69 -5.83
N ARG A 126 -5.34 12.47 -4.56
CA ARG A 126 -4.61 13.06 -3.43
C ARG A 126 -3.18 12.52 -3.31
N LEU A 127 -2.96 11.24 -3.59
CA LEU A 127 -1.63 10.65 -3.62
C LEU A 127 -0.78 11.22 -4.76
N TYR A 128 -1.39 11.54 -5.91
CA TYR A 128 -0.74 12.27 -6.98
C TYR A 128 -0.22 13.63 -6.51
N ASP A 129 -1.03 14.37 -5.74
CA ASP A 129 -0.64 15.68 -5.20
C ASP A 129 0.53 15.57 -4.20
N VAL A 130 0.56 14.51 -3.40
CA VAL A 130 1.63 14.23 -2.42
C VAL A 130 2.95 13.85 -3.09
N LEU A 131 2.93 13.22 -4.25
CA LEU A 131 4.15 12.84 -4.97
C LEU A 131 4.94 14.07 -5.44
N ASN A 132 6.24 14.02 -5.27
CA ASN A 132 7.17 14.93 -5.93
C ASN A 132 7.16 14.69 -7.45
N GLU A 133 7.56 15.70 -8.24
CA GLU A 133 7.74 15.54 -9.69
C GLU A 133 8.70 14.39 -10.01
N GLY A 134 8.27 13.51 -10.90
CA GLY A 134 8.98 12.27 -11.22
C GLY A 134 8.93 11.19 -10.14
N GLY A 135 8.13 11.39 -9.09
CA GLY A 135 7.90 10.41 -8.05
C GLY A 135 7.05 9.22 -8.53
N HIS A 136 7.12 8.11 -7.82
CA HIS A 136 6.47 6.85 -8.18
C HIS A 136 5.36 6.46 -7.21
N LEU A 137 4.23 6.02 -7.74
CA LEU A 137 3.21 5.28 -7.00
C LEU A 137 3.28 3.80 -7.38
N LEU A 138 3.49 2.94 -6.38
CA LEU A 138 3.57 1.49 -6.54
C LEU A 138 2.36 0.85 -5.84
N ILE A 139 1.54 0.14 -6.58
CA ILE A 139 0.33 -0.52 -6.06
C ILE A 139 0.50 -2.03 -6.21
N VAL A 140 0.40 -2.74 -5.10
CA VAL A 140 0.26 -4.20 -5.07
C VAL A 140 -1.13 -4.53 -4.58
N ASP A 141 -1.94 -5.18 -5.42
CA ASP A 141 -3.30 -5.58 -5.06
C ASP A 141 -3.72 -6.83 -5.85
N PHE A 142 -4.96 -7.29 -5.66
CA PHE A 142 -5.49 -8.47 -6.34
C PHE A 142 -6.01 -8.13 -7.74
N ASP A 143 -5.71 -8.99 -8.71
CA ASP A 143 -6.42 -9.03 -9.99
C ASP A 143 -7.91 -9.29 -9.74
N LYS A 144 -8.77 -8.73 -10.59
CA LYS A 144 -10.22 -8.91 -10.54
C LYS A 144 -10.58 -10.41 -10.50
N ASN A 145 -11.43 -10.78 -9.52
CA ASN A 145 -11.86 -12.15 -9.31
C ASN A 145 -13.37 -12.21 -9.05
N GLU A 146 -14.14 -12.63 -10.04
CA GLU A 146 -15.59 -12.70 -9.97
C GLU A 146 -16.13 -13.72 -8.93
N GLN A 147 -15.26 -14.60 -8.40
CA GLN A 147 -15.63 -15.54 -7.34
C GLN A 147 -15.62 -14.88 -5.94
N VAL A 148 -15.00 -13.71 -5.82
CA VAL A 148 -15.00 -12.94 -4.58
C VAL A 148 -16.25 -12.05 -4.56
N VAL A 149 -17.17 -12.37 -3.66
CA VAL A 149 -18.40 -11.60 -3.44
C VAL A 149 -18.36 -11.06 -2.01
N SER A 150 -18.27 -9.75 -1.86
CA SER A 150 -18.19 -9.09 -0.54
C SER A 150 -18.70 -7.66 -0.64
N ASP A 151 -19.45 -7.24 0.39
CA ASP A 151 -19.84 -5.84 0.57
C ASP A 151 -18.74 -5.01 1.29
N LEU A 152 -17.66 -5.66 1.72
CA LEU A 152 -16.61 -5.05 2.54
C LEU A 152 -15.36 -4.69 1.75
N VAL A 153 -15.16 -5.31 0.59
CA VAL A 153 -13.97 -5.12 -0.24
C VAL A 153 -14.33 -5.18 -1.72
N HIS A 154 -13.56 -4.51 -2.56
CA HIS A 154 -13.59 -4.76 -3.99
C HIS A 154 -13.21 -6.20 -4.29
N ASN A 155 -13.74 -6.77 -5.36
CA ASN A 155 -13.39 -8.11 -5.81
C ASN A 155 -12.05 -8.15 -6.60
N GLY A 156 -11.17 -7.20 -6.36
CA GLY A 156 -9.93 -6.95 -7.07
C GLY A 156 -10.12 -5.96 -8.22
N PHE A 157 -9.06 -5.73 -8.98
CA PHE A 157 -9.01 -4.67 -9.99
C PHE A 157 -8.66 -5.24 -11.37
N ASP A 158 -9.34 -4.72 -12.40
CA ASP A 158 -8.85 -4.82 -13.77
C ASP A 158 -7.69 -3.83 -13.93
N GLN A 159 -6.52 -4.35 -14.31
CA GLN A 159 -5.30 -3.55 -14.42
C GLN A 159 -5.40 -2.45 -15.48
N GLY A 160 -6.14 -2.71 -16.58
CA GLY A 160 -6.36 -1.74 -17.65
C GLY A 160 -7.28 -0.60 -17.21
N GLU A 161 -8.41 -0.92 -16.59
CA GLU A 161 -9.35 0.08 -16.05
C GLU A 161 -8.69 0.97 -14.99
N LEU A 162 -7.87 0.37 -14.09
CA LEU A 162 -7.12 1.11 -13.09
C LEU A 162 -6.06 2.02 -13.72
N ALA A 163 -5.32 1.54 -14.72
CA ALA A 163 -4.34 2.34 -15.44
C ALA A 163 -4.98 3.51 -16.19
N ASP A 164 -6.13 3.30 -16.83
CA ASP A 164 -6.88 4.34 -17.53
C ASP A 164 -7.37 5.42 -16.56
N MET A 165 -7.88 5.03 -15.38
CA MET A 165 -8.26 5.96 -14.30
C MET A 165 -7.06 6.80 -13.86
N MET A 166 -5.93 6.16 -13.56
CA MET A 166 -4.72 6.86 -13.14
C MET A 166 -4.18 7.79 -14.22
N GLY A 167 -4.27 7.40 -15.49
CA GLY A 167 -3.91 8.26 -16.62
C GLY A 167 -4.77 9.53 -16.69
N ARG A 168 -6.07 9.45 -16.39
CA ARG A 168 -6.97 10.61 -16.32
C ARG A 168 -6.64 11.56 -15.16
N ILE A 169 -6.14 11.03 -14.04
CA ILE A 169 -5.66 11.83 -12.91
C ILE A 169 -4.38 12.60 -13.28
N GLY A 170 -3.54 12.06 -14.16
CA GLY A 170 -2.29 12.67 -14.59
C GLY A 170 -1.05 11.81 -14.47
N TYR A 171 -1.19 10.59 -13.91
CA TYR A 171 -0.08 9.64 -13.85
C TYR A 171 0.39 9.23 -15.25
N ARG A 172 1.68 8.99 -15.39
CA ARG A 172 2.36 8.64 -16.65
C ARG A 172 3.21 7.37 -16.48
N ASP A 173 3.71 6.84 -17.58
CA ASP A 173 4.59 5.66 -17.61
C ASP A 173 3.99 4.46 -16.85
N ILE A 174 2.67 4.34 -16.85
CA ILE A 174 1.92 3.35 -16.09
C ILE A 174 2.23 1.96 -16.65
N ARG A 175 2.74 1.08 -15.81
CA ARG A 175 3.06 -0.30 -16.14
C ARG A 175 2.52 -1.22 -15.08
N SER A 176 1.85 -2.27 -15.49
CA SER A 176 1.32 -3.27 -14.57
C SER A 176 1.61 -4.69 -15.05
N LYS A 177 1.69 -5.61 -14.11
CA LYS A 177 1.83 -7.04 -14.39
C LYS A 177 1.36 -7.87 -13.20
N THR A 178 0.72 -8.99 -13.49
CA THR A 178 0.52 -10.05 -12.50
C THR A 178 1.86 -10.70 -12.18
N PHE A 179 2.21 -10.83 -10.89
CA PHE A 179 3.51 -11.35 -10.45
C PHE A 179 3.40 -12.56 -9.52
N TYR A 180 2.21 -12.82 -8.96
CA TYR A 180 2.01 -13.93 -8.02
C TYR A 180 0.61 -14.54 -8.21
N LYS A 181 0.52 -15.86 -7.99
CA LYS A 181 -0.74 -16.60 -7.88
C LYS A 181 -0.69 -17.48 -6.65
N GLY A 182 -1.72 -17.43 -5.84
CA GLY A 182 -1.78 -18.19 -4.60
C GLY A 182 -3.15 -18.83 -4.38
N SER A 183 -3.14 -19.94 -3.63
CA SER A 183 -4.38 -20.62 -3.26
C SER A 183 -4.97 -20.01 -1.99
N LYS A 184 -6.27 -19.70 -2.03
CA LYS A 184 -7.09 -19.19 -0.92
C LYS A 184 -6.59 -17.87 -0.31
N ILE A 185 -5.85 -17.06 -1.09
CA ILE A 185 -5.23 -15.81 -0.60
C ILE A 185 -6.17 -14.61 -0.61
N PHE A 186 -7.34 -14.70 -1.25
CA PHE A 186 -8.30 -13.62 -1.33
C PHE A 186 -9.71 -14.09 -0.94
N MET A 187 -10.14 -13.76 0.28
CA MET A 187 -11.45 -14.17 0.83
C MET A 187 -11.72 -15.67 0.72
N GLY A 188 -10.67 -16.48 0.89
CA GLY A 188 -10.74 -17.94 0.77
C GLY A 188 -10.76 -18.49 -0.66
N GLN A 189 -10.63 -17.62 -1.67
CA GLN A 189 -10.54 -17.98 -3.08
C GLN A 189 -9.08 -17.96 -3.56
N ASP A 190 -8.78 -18.79 -4.55
CA ASP A 190 -7.53 -18.71 -5.29
C ASP A 190 -7.50 -17.40 -6.06
N ALA A 191 -6.39 -16.69 -6.02
CA ALA A 191 -6.29 -15.38 -6.65
C ALA A 191 -4.89 -15.10 -7.17
N SER A 192 -4.79 -14.09 -8.04
CA SER A 192 -3.53 -13.52 -8.48
C SER A 192 -3.37 -12.10 -7.95
N MET A 193 -2.11 -11.69 -7.81
CA MET A 193 -1.73 -10.34 -7.40
C MET A 193 -0.93 -9.68 -8.51
N PHE A 194 -1.21 -8.40 -8.73
CA PHE A 194 -0.47 -7.56 -9.65
C PHE A 194 0.37 -6.52 -8.91
N ILE A 195 1.37 -6.01 -9.58
CA ILE A 195 2.06 -4.78 -9.24
C ILE A 195 1.84 -3.77 -10.37
N LEU A 196 1.50 -2.54 -10.01
CA LEU A 196 1.40 -1.40 -10.91
C LEU A 196 2.39 -0.33 -10.45
N ASP A 197 3.16 0.21 -11.37
CA ASP A 197 4.10 1.32 -11.18
C ASP A 197 3.69 2.47 -12.09
N ALA A 198 3.49 3.65 -11.51
CA ALA A 198 3.09 4.85 -12.23
C ALA A 198 3.89 6.05 -11.73
N ARG A 199 4.12 7.04 -12.60
CA ARG A 199 4.88 8.26 -12.29
C ARG A 199 3.97 9.50 -12.26
N LYS A 200 4.36 10.45 -11.43
CA LYS A 200 3.87 11.84 -11.54
C LYS A 200 4.56 12.58 -12.64
#